data_c3c9e31155c1024aeb13e82240cda74e
#
_entry.id   c3c9e31155c1024aeb13e82240cda74e
#
_cell.length_a   1.000
_cell.length_b   1.000
_cell.length_c   1.000
_cell.angle_alpha   90.00
_cell.angle_beta   90.00
_cell.angle_gamma   90.00
#
_symmetry.space_group_name_H-M   'P 1'
#
loop_
_entity.id
_entity.type
_entity.pdbx_description
1 polymer ?
#
loop_
_entity_poly.entity_id
_entity_poly.type
_entity_poly.pdbx_seq_one_letter_code
_entity_poly.pdbx_strand_id
1 'polypeptide(L)'
;LPVDQYIGGIEHAILHLLYSRFFTKALRDLGYFNLNEPFNGLFTQGMVTHVTYKNKKNEWVEPKEVEEVDGVLKDMSGISVDIGKIEKMSKSKRNVVDPNDIINSYGADTARWFMLSDSPPERDLQWTDTGIAASFKFMNKLYEFVDRYKSYSPDKINDHETIEFLKMAVNKVTENIETFQFNKSVAKIYEFVNILNEALNSRILSRDNFTWSLKKLSIVLQPFVPHLSEEIWSGIGSDTLCINESWPEEKIDKRAKVKIAIQINGKTKEVIEIDESIKKEGVLDLVKNNEKIKRNIKDKKLIREIYVQGKIVNLVVK
;
A
#
# COMPACT_ATOMS: atom_id res chain seq x y z
N LEU A 1 15.27 5.79 26.45
CA LEU A 1 13.92 5.51 26.95
C LEU A 1 13.20 6.81 27.30
N PRO A 2 11.88 6.87 27.08
CA PRO A 2 11.05 5.80 26.53
C PRO A 2 11.40 5.50 25.06
N VAL A 3 10.95 4.34 24.54
CA VAL A 3 11.07 4.00 23.13
C VAL A 3 10.01 4.79 22.36
N ASP A 4 10.36 5.37 21.22
CA ASP A 4 9.46 6.26 20.45
C ASP A 4 8.22 5.52 19.95
N GLN A 5 8.42 4.33 19.36
CA GLN A 5 7.34 3.50 18.84
C GLN A 5 7.62 2.02 19.11
N TYR A 6 6.67 1.31 19.68
CA TYR A 6 6.69 -0.13 19.84
C TYR A 6 5.63 -0.76 18.94
N ILE A 7 6.05 -1.69 18.09
CA ILE A 7 5.17 -2.40 17.14
C ILE A 7 5.25 -3.90 17.42
N GLY A 8 4.13 -4.56 17.64
CA GLY A 8 4.07 -5.99 17.90
C GLY A 8 2.68 -6.57 17.77
N GLY A 9 2.59 -7.91 17.74
CA GLY A 9 1.31 -8.61 17.67
C GLY A 9 0.48 -8.45 18.96
N ILE A 10 -0.84 -8.53 18.81
CA ILE A 10 -1.78 -8.40 19.92
C ILE A 10 -1.58 -9.46 21.01
N GLU A 11 -1.01 -10.62 20.69
CA GLU A 11 -0.70 -11.69 21.63
C GLU A 11 0.27 -11.29 22.74
N HIS A 12 1.06 -10.23 22.51
CA HIS A 12 1.99 -9.70 23.52
C HIS A 12 1.36 -8.77 24.54
N ALA A 13 0.09 -8.38 24.38
CA ALA A 13 -0.59 -7.44 25.26
C ALA A 13 -0.60 -7.88 26.73
N ILE A 14 -0.80 -9.17 27.01
CA ILE A 14 -0.83 -9.76 28.36
C ILE A 14 0.55 -10.21 28.83
N LEU A 15 1.44 -10.58 27.90
CA LEU A 15 2.77 -11.13 28.21
C LEU A 15 3.82 -10.00 28.31
N HIS A 16 4.51 -9.78 27.21
CA HIS A 16 5.64 -8.86 27.16
C HIS A 16 5.27 -7.41 27.51
N LEU A 17 4.15 -6.90 27.01
CA LEU A 17 3.74 -5.50 27.27
C LEU A 17 3.39 -5.29 28.74
N LEU A 18 2.73 -6.25 29.40
CA LEU A 18 2.45 -6.16 30.83
C LEU A 18 3.74 -6.17 31.65
N TYR A 19 4.68 -7.07 31.34
CA TYR A 19 5.95 -7.14 32.06
C TYR A 19 6.81 -5.90 31.84
N SER A 20 6.94 -5.38 30.64
CA SER A 20 7.72 -4.16 30.39
C SER A 20 7.18 -2.97 31.15
N ARG A 21 5.86 -2.79 31.23
CA ARG A 21 5.24 -1.73 32.04
C ARG A 21 5.44 -1.96 33.53
N PHE A 22 5.29 -3.21 34.00
CA PHE A 22 5.52 -3.55 35.40
C PHE A 22 6.96 -3.21 35.84
N PHE A 23 7.96 -3.69 35.08
CA PHE A 23 9.37 -3.42 35.39
C PHE A 23 9.69 -1.95 35.33
N THR A 24 9.17 -1.21 34.35
CA THR A 24 9.39 0.24 34.28
C THR A 24 8.86 0.95 35.51
N LYS A 25 7.66 0.61 35.98
CA LYS A 25 7.07 1.22 37.17
C LYS A 25 7.81 0.82 38.46
N ALA A 26 8.15 -0.45 38.60
CA ALA A 26 8.87 -0.95 39.77
C ALA A 26 10.27 -0.33 39.86
N LEU A 27 11.03 -0.23 38.80
CA LEU A 27 12.35 0.39 38.80
C LEU A 27 12.29 1.90 39.01
N ARG A 28 11.26 2.58 38.50
CA ARG A 28 10.98 3.98 38.81
C ARG A 28 10.75 4.17 40.33
N ASP A 29 9.89 3.34 40.92
CA ASP A 29 9.55 3.45 42.36
C ASP A 29 10.73 3.10 43.24
N LEU A 30 11.69 2.32 42.77
CA LEU A 30 12.98 2.03 43.40
C LEU A 30 14.04 3.11 43.13
N GLY A 31 13.74 4.15 42.35
CA GLY A 31 14.64 5.30 42.13
C GLY A 31 15.73 5.09 41.07
N TYR A 32 15.66 4.03 40.25
CA TYR A 32 16.66 3.79 39.18
C TYR A 32 16.56 4.77 38.02
N PHE A 33 15.35 5.27 37.71
CA PHE A 33 15.08 6.27 36.70
C PHE A 33 13.70 6.91 36.91
N ASN A 34 13.38 7.95 36.12
CA ASN A 34 12.10 8.66 36.22
C ASN A 34 11.29 8.53 34.94
N LEU A 35 10.76 7.32 34.69
CA LEU A 35 9.90 7.01 33.55
C LEU A 35 8.58 6.43 34.02
N ASN A 36 7.46 6.90 33.44
CA ASN A 36 6.13 6.39 33.73
C ASN A 36 5.73 5.21 32.87
N GLU A 37 6.13 5.23 31.60
CA GLU A 37 5.82 4.21 30.61
C GLU A 37 7.05 3.87 29.76
N PRO A 38 7.23 2.61 29.32
CA PRO A 38 8.39 2.19 28.54
C PRO A 38 8.35 2.67 27.08
N PHE A 39 7.17 2.99 26.54
CA PHE A 39 6.93 3.36 25.15
C PHE A 39 6.15 4.66 25.06
N ASN A 40 6.52 5.55 24.14
CA ASN A 40 5.75 6.75 23.80
C ASN A 40 4.53 6.42 22.95
N GLY A 41 4.69 5.49 22.01
CA GLY A 41 3.63 4.97 21.16
C GLY A 41 3.61 3.45 21.15
N LEU A 42 2.41 2.87 21.11
CA LEU A 42 2.18 1.45 20.98
C LEU A 42 1.28 1.21 19.77
N PHE A 43 1.75 0.36 18.86
CA PHE A 43 0.99 -0.06 17.69
C PHE A 43 0.82 -1.58 17.70
N THR A 44 -0.43 -2.05 17.71
CA THR A 44 -0.74 -3.48 17.77
C THR A 44 -1.04 -4.01 16.37
N GLN A 45 -0.24 -4.98 15.91
CA GLN A 45 -0.42 -5.62 14.61
C GLN A 45 -1.48 -6.73 14.66
N GLY A 46 -2.20 -6.91 13.54
CA GLY A 46 -2.97 -8.11 13.26
C GLY A 46 -2.10 -9.34 13.02
N MET A 47 -2.72 -10.49 12.86
CA MET A 47 -2.05 -11.76 12.66
C MET A 47 -1.98 -12.14 11.18
N VAL A 48 -0.96 -12.90 10.81
CA VAL A 48 -0.94 -13.55 9.50
C VAL A 48 -1.77 -14.84 9.61
N THR A 49 -2.76 -14.94 8.75
CA THR A 49 -3.70 -16.06 8.68
C THR A 49 -3.51 -16.83 7.38
N HIS A 50 -3.81 -18.10 7.39
CA HIS A 50 -3.79 -18.94 6.21
C HIS A 50 -4.91 -19.98 6.27
N VAL A 51 -5.32 -20.47 5.11
CA VAL A 51 -6.24 -21.56 5.00
C VAL A 51 -5.69 -22.83 5.68
N THR A 52 -6.55 -23.60 6.27
CA THR A 52 -6.20 -24.90 6.86
C THR A 52 -6.69 -26.03 5.96
N TYR A 53 -5.97 -27.16 5.98
CA TYR A 53 -6.31 -28.35 5.20
C TYR A 53 -6.38 -29.55 6.11
N LYS A 54 -7.37 -30.43 5.88
CA LYS A 54 -7.49 -31.73 6.55
C LYS A 54 -7.74 -32.82 5.55
N ASN A 55 -7.04 -33.96 5.70
CA ASN A 55 -7.32 -35.13 4.90
C ASN A 55 -8.53 -35.91 5.48
N LYS A 56 -9.01 -36.90 4.76
CA LYS A 56 -10.16 -37.74 5.18
C LYS A 56 -9.89 -38.60 6.43
N LYS A 57 -8.63 -38.67 6.90
CA LYS A 57 -8.26 -39.26 8.18
C LYS A 57 -8.30 -38.26 9.33
N ASN A 58 -8.76 -37.00 9.07
CA ASN A 58 -8.83 -35.90 10.03
C ASN A 58 -7.45 -35.39 10.50
N GLU A 59 -6.39 -35.60 9.69
CA GLU A 59 -5.05 -35.12 9.94
C GLU A 59 -4.84 -33.79 9.23
N TRP A 60 -4.10 -32.87 9.87
CA TRP A 60 -3.72 -31.60 9.27
C TRP A 60 -2.67 -31.80 8.16
N VAL A 61 -2.85 -31.15 7.01
CA VAL A 61 -1.98 -31.22 5.84
C VAL A 61 -1.35 -29.85 5.60
N GLU A 62 -0.06 -29.81 5.29
CA GLU A 62 0.60 -28.55 4.94
C GLU A 62 0.14 -28.07 3.55
N PRO A 63 -0.01 -26.75 3.34
CA PRO A 63 -0.43 -26.23 2.04
C PRO A 63 0.41 -26.73 0.85
N LYS A 64 1.73 -26.84 1.04
CA LYS A 64 2.67 -27.35 0.03
C LYS A 64 2.54 -28.85 -0.27
N GLU A 65 1.84 -29.59 0.57
CA GLU A 65 1.59 -31.03 0.41
C GLU A 65 0.24 -31.30 -0.25
N VAL A 66 -0.51 -30.23 -0.61
CA VAL A 66 -1.84 -30.34 -1.25
C VAL A 66 -1.70 -30.09 -2.74
N GLU A 67 -2.12 -31.06 -3.54
CA GLU A 67 -2.18 -30.96 -5.00
C GLU A 67 -3.60 -31.17 -5.51
N GLU A 68 -3.96 -30.52 -6.60
CA GLU A 68 -5.22 -30.74 -7.28
C GLU A 68 -5.03 -31.76 -8.40
N VAL A 69 -5.69 -32.92 -8.24
CA VAL A 69 -5.68 -34.02 -9.21
C VAL A 69 -7.11 -34.31 -9.63
N ASP A 70 -7.41 -34.13 -10.91
CA ASP A 70 -8.75 -34.33 -11.51
C ASP A 70 -9.87 -33.54 -10.79
N GLY A 71 -9.57 -32.28 -10.37
CA GLY A 71 -10.53 -31.41 -9.69
C GLY A 71 -10.75 -31.76 -8.21
N VAL A 72 -9.96 -32.66 -7.64
CA VAL A 72 -10.00 -33.05 -6.22
C VAL A 72 -8.66 -32.74 -5.55
N LEU A 73 -8.71 -32.06 -4.41
CA LEU A 73 -7.53 -31.82 -3.60
C LEU A 73 -7.10 -33.12 -2.92
N LYS A 74 -5.82 -33.47 -3.00
CA LYS A 74 -5.21 -34.65 -2.42
C LYS A 74 -3.91 -34.29 -1.70
N ASP A 75 -3.61 -35.04 -0.64
CA ASP A 75 -2.28 -34.99 -0.01
C ASP A 75 -1.26 -35.85 -0.78
N MET A 76 0.01 -35.77 -0.39
CA MET A 76 1.13 -36.53 -0.99
C MET A 76 0.91 -38.07 -0.97
N SER A 77 0.00 -38.57 -0.15
CA SER A 77 -0.40 -39.98 -0.11
C SER A 77 -1.61 -40.28 -0.99
N GLY A 78 -2.10 -39.32 -1.75
CA GLY A 78 -3.28 -39.44 -2.63
C GLY A 78 -4.61 -39.44 -1.90
N ILE A 79 -4.63 -39.09 -0.60
CA ILE A 79 -5.87 -39.02 0.21
C ILE A 79 -6.53 -37.66 -0.05
N SER A 80 -7.83 -37.65 -0.28
CA SER A 80 -8.61 -36.42 -0.49
C SER A 80 -8.50 -35.48 0.72
N VAL A 81 -8.39 -34.19 0.43
CA VAL A 81 -8.22 -33.11 1.40
C VAL A 81 -9.38 -32.15 1.33
N ASP A 82 -9.91 -31.78 2.47
CA ASP A 82 -10.95 -30.75 2.61
C ASP A 82 -10.30 -29.41 2.97
N ILE A 83 -10.77 -28.33 2.35
CA ILE A 83 -10.41 -26.97 2.72
C ILE A 83 -11.12 -26.61 4.02
N GLY A 84 -10.36 -26.23 5.03
CA GLY A 84 -10.89 -25.78 6.32
C GLY A 84 -11.05 -24.26 6.41
N LYS A 85 -11.05 -23.75 7.63
CA LYS A 85 -11.17 -22.31 7.90
C LYS A 85 -9.83 -21.58 7.69
N ILE A 86 -9.93 -20.28 7.43
CA ILE A 86 -8.79 -19.36 7.48
C ILE A 86 -8.56 -19.05 8.95
N GLU A 87 -7.37 -19.35 9.44
CA GLU A 87 -7.01 -19.19 10.84
C GLU A 87 -5.55 -18.69 10.98
N LYS A 88 -5.19 -18.19 12.16
CA LYS A 88 -3.82 -17.83 12.48
C LYS A 88 -2.87 -18.96 12.12
N MET A 89 -1.77 -18.63 11.46
CA MET A 89 -0.70 -19.60 11.16
C MET A 89 -0.16 -20.23 12.43
N SER A 90 -0.10 -21.54 12.48
CA SER A 90 0.44 -22.30 13.61
C SER A 90 1.02 -23.64 13.17
N LYS A 91 2.12 -24.05 13.81
CA LYS A 91 2.76 -25.34 13.56
C LYS A 91 1.80 -26.51 13.88
N SER A 92 0.94 -26.37 14.89
CA SER A 92 -0.03 -27.40 15.30
C SER A 92 -1.10 -27.66 14.25
N LYS A 93 -1.46 -26.67 13.44
CA LYS A 93 -2.43 -26.79 12.33
C LYS A 93 -1.76 -27.00 10.98
N ARG A 94 -0.45 -26.99 10.93
CA ARG A 94 0.36 -27.17 9.73
C ARG A 94 -0.01 -26.19 8.59
N ASN A 95 -0.53 -25.01 8.92
CA ASN A 95 -0.89 -23.98 7.95
C ASN A 95 0.12 -22.83 7.88
N VAL A 96 1.38 -23.11 8.23
CA VAL A 96 2.48 -22.14 8.19
C VAL A 96 3.09 -22.11 6.79
N VAL A 97 3.42 -20.93 6.33
CA VAL A 97 4.26 -20.71 5.14
C VAL A 97 5.67 -20.39 5.62
N ASP A 98 6.66 -21.12 5.10
CA ASP A 98 8.07 -20.88 5.46
C ASP A 98 8.56 -19.59 4.77
N PRO A 99 9.01 -18.59 5.53
CA PRO A 99 9.57 -17.36 4.94
C PRO A 99 10.76 -17.62 4.01
N ASN A 100 11.57 -18.66 4.28
CA ASN A 100 12.73 -18.99 3.43
C ASN A 100 12.29 -19.47 2.05
N ASP A 101 11.22 -20.28 1.98
CA ASP A 101 10.67 -20.74 0.69
C ASP A 101 10.19 -19.55 -0.14
N ILE A 102 9.55 -18.57 0.52
CA ILE A 102 9.07 -17.35 -0.15
C ILE A 102 10.22 -16.45 -0.59
N ILE A 103 11.21 -16.23 0.27
CA ILE A 103 12.38 -15.41 -0.05
C ILE A 103 13.17 -16.04 -1.21
N ASN A 104 13.34 -17.36 -1.23
CA ASN A 104 14.04 -18.06 -2.30
C ASN A 104 13.29 -18.02 -3.63
N SER A 105 11.95 -18.05 -3.59
CA SER A 105 11.11 -18.10 -4.81
C SER A 105 10.79 -16.73 -5.37
N TYR A 106 10.55 -15.73 -4.50
CA TYR A 106 10.02 -14.41 -4.87
C TYR A 106 10.90 -13.24 -4.43
N GLY A 107 11.87 -13.47 -3.55
CA GLY A 107 12.70 -12.40 -2.96
C GLY A 107 12.06 -11.74 -1.74
N ALA A 108 12.92 -11.18 -0.88
CA ALA A 108 12.49 -10.53 0.36
C ALA A 108 11.61 -9.29 0.12
N ASP A 109 11.92 -8.49 -0.89
CA ASP A 109 11.15 -7.28 -1.22
C ASP A 109 9.72 -7.60 -1.64
N THR A 110 9.51 -8.69 -2.38
CA THR A 110 8.16 -9.14 -2.74
C THR A 110 7.35 -9.53 -1.51
N ALA A 111 7.97 -10.27 -0.58
CA ALA A 111 7.32 -10.63 0.68
C ALA A 111 6.94 -9.39 1.50
N ARG A 112 7.86 -8.42 1.64
CA ARG A 112 7.61 -7.14 2.33
C ARG A 112 6.47 -6.35 1.68
N TRP A 113 6.49 -6.24 0.35
CA TRP A 113 5.44 -5.53 -0.41
C TRP A 113 4.07 -6.15 -0.19
N PHE A 114 3.98 -7.49 -0.30
CA PHE A 114 2.74 -8.21 -0.06
C PHE A 114 2.20 -7.94 1.36
N MET A 115 3.05 -8.07 2.38
CA MET A 115 2.67 -7.87 3.79
C MET A 115 2.14 -6.46 4.08
N LEU A 116 2.60 -5.44 3.34
CA LEU A 116 2.23 -4.04 3.56
C LEU A 116 1.11 -3.54 2.64
N SER A 117 0.69 -4.35 1.63
CA SER A 117 -0.20 -3.88 0.57
C SER A 117 -1.69 -4.15 0.81
N ASP A 118 -2.03 -5.27 1.43
CA ASP A 118 -3.40 -5.78 1.44
C ASP A 118 -4.30 -5.04 2.43
N SER A 119 -3.89 -4.97 3.68
CA SER A 119 -4.72 -4.47 4.79
C SER A 119 -3.99 -3.44 5.63
N PRO A 120 -4.72 -2.57 6.36
CA PRO A 120 -4.11 -1.81 7.44
C PRO A 120 -3.41 -2.77 8.43
N PRO A 121 -2.22 -2.39 8.97
CA PRO A 121 -1.41 -3.30 9.78
C PRO A 121 -2.09 -3.80 11.06
N GLU A 122 -3.16 -3.13 11.53
CA GLU A 122 -3.96 -3.55 12.71
C GLU A 122 -4.89 -4.72 12.41
N ARG A 123 -5.12 -5.03 11.14
CA ARG A 123 -6.00 -6.12 10.72
C ARG A 123 -5.21 -7.37 10.40
N ASP A 124 -5.88 -8.50 10.54
CA ASP A 124 -5.32 -9.75 10.08
C ASP A 124 -5.07 -9.73 8.58
N LEU A 125 -3.93 -10.28 8.18
CA LEU A 125 -3.53 -10.47 6.79
C LEU A 125 -3.71 -11.93 6.41
N GLN A 126 -4.50 -12.19 5.38
CA GLN A 126 -4.60 -13.53 4.80
C GLN A 126 -3.47 -13.76 3.79
N TRP A 127 -2.65 -14.77 4.04
CA TRP A 127 -1.69 -15.24 3.05
C TRP A 127 -2.40 -15.88 1.86
N THR A 128 -2.01 -15.49 0.63
CA THR A 128 -2.48 -16.09 -0.62
C THR A 128 -1.36 -16.17 -1.65
N ASP A 129 -1.25 -17.29 -2.37
CA ASP A 129 -0.22 -17.48 -3.39
C ASP A 129 -0.45 -16.54 -4.60
N THR A 130 -1.71 -16.23 -4.89
CA THR A 130 -2.06 -15.25 -5.94
C THR A 130 -1.61 -13.83 -5.58
N GLY A 131 -1.70 -13.47 -4.29
CA GLY A 131 -1.27 -12.15 -3.80
C GLY A 131 0.24 -11.96 -3.87
N ILE A 132 1.01 -12.97 -3.45
CA ILE A 132 2.48 -12.91 -3.52
C ILE A 132 2.96 -12.89 -4.98
N ALA A 133 2.34 -13.69 -5.86
CA ALA A 133 2.66 -13.70 -7.29
C ALA A 133 2.35 -12.36 -7.97
N ALA A 134 1.23 -11.71 -7.60
CA ALA A 134 0.90 -10.37 -8.10
C ALA A 134 1.91 -9.32 -7.62
N SER A 135 2.35 -9.42 -6.37
CA SER A 135 3.41 -8.56 -5.82
C SER A 135 4.73 -8.74 -6.56
N PHE A 136 5.13 -9.99 -6.85
CA PHE A 136 6.34 -10.29 -7.62
C PHE A 136 6.27 -9.71 -9.04
N LYS A 137 5.14 -9.84 -9.70
CA LYS A 137 4.92 -9.23 -11.03
C LYS A 137 5.08 -7.70 -10.98
N PHE A 138 4.63 -7.07 -9.90
CA PHE A 138 4.80 -5.64 -9.72
C PHE A 138 6.26 -5.25 -9.48
N MET A 139 7.04 -6.03 -8.71
CA MET A 139 8.48 -5.80 -8.53
C MET A 139 9.22 -5.82 -9.87
N ASN A 140 8.94 -6.82 -10.72
CA ASN A 140 9.53 -6.88 -12.06
C ASN A 140 9.16 -5.66 -12.92
N LYS A 141 7.89 -5.22 -12.87
CA LYS A 141 7.45 -4.00 -13.57
C LYS A 141 8.21 -2.74 -13.09
N LEU A 142 8.52 -2.65 -11.80
CA LEU A 142 9.32 -1.54 -11.28
C LEU A 142 10.75 -1.57 -11.81
N TYR A 143 11.35 -2.76 -11.89
CA TYR A 143 12.72 -2.91 -12.41
C TYR A 143 12.82 -2.55 -13.91
N GLU A 144 11.78 -2.80 -14.71
CA GLU A 144 11.71 -2.40 -16.11
C GLU A 144 11.96 -0.90 -16.35
N PHE A 145 11.71 -0.04 -15.34
CA PHE A 145 12.02 1.39 -15.47
C PHE A 145 13.52 1.66 -15.68
N VAL A 146 14.40 0.82 -15.14
CA VAL A 146 15.86 0.97 -15.32
C VAL A 146 16.23 0.78 -16.80
N ASP A 147 15.67 -0.23 -17.45
CA ASP A 147 15.94 -0.48 -18.87
C ASP A 147 15.30 0.59 -19.76
N ARG A 148 14.08 0.99 -19.43
CA ARG A 148 13.41 2.10 -20.13
C ARG A 148 14.19 3.40 -19.97
N TYR A 149 14.75 3.66 -18.79
CA TYR A 149 15.57 4.85 -18.54
C TYR A 149 16.77 4.91 -19.48
N LYS A 150 17.47 3.80 -19.73
CA LYS A 150 18.64 3.75 -20.61
C LYS A 150 18.32 4.16 -22.06
N SER A 151 17.18 3.76 -22.58
CA SER A 151 16.78 3.92 -23.98
C SER A 151 15.76 5.03 -24.25
N TYR A 152 15.24 5.69 -23.22
CA TYR A 152 14.16 6.66 -23.35
C TYR A 152 14.60 7.96 -24.05
N SER A 153 13.80 8.37 -25.03
CA SER A 153 13.91 9.68 -25.71
C SER A 153 12.52 10.30 -25.82
N PRO A 154 12.32 11.53 -25.34
CA PRO A 154 11.03 12.21 -25.48
C PRO A 154 10.76 12.65 -26.91
N ASP A 155 9.49 12.77 -27.28
CA ASP A 155 9.07 13.35 -28.56
C ASP A 155 8.66 14.82 -28.39
N LYS A 156 7.58 15.04 -27.66
CA LYS A 156 7.05 16.38 -27.40
C LYS A 156 6.85 16.56 -25.90
N ILE A 157 7.72 17.33 -25.27
CA ILE A 157 7.67 17.56 -23.83
C ILE A 157 6.41 18.34 -23.47
N ASN A 158 5.59 17.75 -22.59
CA ASN A 158 4.43 18.34 -21.96
C ASN A 158 4.17 17.64 -20.63
N ASP A 159 5.05 17.84 -19.67
CA ASP A 159 5.15 17.02 -18.46
C ASP A 159 4.80 17.76 -17.16
N HIS A 160 4.48 19.05 -17.21
CA HIS A 160 4.19 19.86 -16.02
C HIS A 160 3.07 19.24 -15.15
N GLU A 161 1.94 18.91 -15.73
CA GLU A 161 0.80 18.31 -15.01
C GLU A 161 1.18 16.95 -14.44
N THR A 162 1.88 16.12 -15.22
CA THR A 162 2.40 14.83 -14.77
C THR A 162 3.26 14.98 -13.52
N ILE A 163 4.21 15.90 -13.53
CA ILE A 163 5.13 16.13 -12.41
C ILE A 163 4.37 16.59 -11.16
N GLU A 164 3.40 17.48 -11.31
CA GLU A 164 2.59 17.91 -10.17
C GLU A 164 1.79 16.73 -9.55
N PHE A 165 1.21 15.83 -10.36
CA PHE A 165 0.58 14.61 -9.86
C PHE A 165 1.56 13.68 -9.15
N LEU A 166 2.78 13.52 -9.68
CA LEU A 166 3.79 12.69 -9.03
C LEU A 166 4.25 13.28 -7.70
N LYS A 167 4.41 14.61 -7.60
CA LYS A 167 4.71 15.31 -6.33
C LYS A 167 3.59 15.09 -5.29
N MET A 168 2.33 15.19 -5.73
CA MET A 168 1.18 14.93 -4.86
C MET A 168 1.17 13.50 -4.33
N ALA A 169 1.50 12.53 -5.18
CA ALA A 169 1.59 11.13 -4.77
C ALA A 169 2.70 10.92 -3.73
N VAL A 170 3.88 11.54 -3.90
CA VAL A 170 5.00 11.51 -2.94
C VAL A 170 4.55 12.04 -1.57
N ASN A 171 3.96 13.24 -1.52
CA ASN A 171 3.49 13.83 -0.27
C ASN A 171 2.44 12.95 0.41
N LYS A 172 1.55 12.33 -0.38
CA LYS A 172 0.51 11.44 0.16
C LYS A 172 1.09 10.12 0.71
N VAL A 173 2.15 9.60 0.12
CA VAL A 173 2.90 8.47 0.68
C VAL A 173 3.47 8.85 2.04
N THR A 174 4.07 10.03 2.17
CA THR A 174 4.60 10.56 3.45
C THR A 174 3.52 10.58 4.53
N GLU A 175 2.39 11.25 4.29
CA GLU A 175 1.28 11.33 5.24
C GLU A 175 0.75 9.95 5.67
N ASN A 176 0.69 9.00 4.73
CA ASN A 176 0.22 7.66 5.02
C ASN A 176 1.23 6.86 5.86
N ILE A 177 2.54 7.03 5.62
CA ILE A 177 3.58 6.38 6.43
C ILE A 177 3.54 6.91 7.86
N GLU A 178 3.47 8.23 8.06
CA GLU A 178 3.40 8.88 9.37
C GLU A 178 2.20 8.40 10.21
N THR A 179 1.13 7.99 9.54
CA THR A 179 -0.09 7.48 10.18
C THR A 179 -0.21 5.94 10.13
N PHE A 180 0.87 5.21 9.84
CA PHE A 180 0.91 3.74 9.72
C PHE A 180 -0.08 3.15 8.71
N GLN A 181 -0.52 3.94 7.72
CA GLN A 181 -1.44 3.48 6.68
C GLN A 181 -0.67 2.98 5.45
N PHE A 182 0.18 1.96 5.65
CA PHE A 182 1.10 1.45 4.63
C PHE A 182 0.39 0.96 3.37
N ASN A 183 -0.75 0.30 3.49
CA ASN A 183 -1.56 -0.14 2.36
C ASN A 183 -2.05 1.04 1.49
N LYS A 184 -2.32 2.20 2.09
CA LYS A 184 -2.66 3.41 1.33
C LYS A 184 -1.43 4.02 0.65
N SER A 185 -0.24 3.93 1.28
CA SER A 185 1.02 4.30 0.63
C SER A 185 1.27 3.44 -0.60
N VAL A 186 1.10 2.12 -0.47
CA VAL A 186 1.21 1.18 -1.59
C VAL A 186 0.27 1.54 -2.72
N ALA A 187 -1.00 1.85 -2.43
CA ALA A 187 -1.95 2.30 -3.44
C ALA A 187 -1.50 3.59 -4.15
N LYS A 188 -0.89 4.53 -3.43
CA LYS A 188 -0.34 5.77 -4.02
C LYS A 188 0.90 5.52 -4.86
N ILE A 189 1.74 4.56 -4.48
CA ILE A 189 2.87 4.13 -5.30
C ILE A 189 2.37 3.48 -6.61
N TYR A 190 1.33 2.67 -6.57
CA TYR A 190 0.70 2.17 -7.81
C TYR A 190 0.19 3.30 -8.70
N GLU A 191 -0.47 4.32 -8.14
CA GLU A 191 -0.91 5.51 -8.89
C GLU A 191 0.28 6.24 -9.51
N PHE A 192 1.34 6.49 -8.74
CA PHE A 192 2.59 7.09 -9.22
C PHE A 192 3.16 6.32 -10.43
N VAL A 193 3.31 5.01 -10.29
CA VAL A 193 3.84 4.12 -11.33
C VAL A 193 2.97 4.15 -12.60
N ASN A 194 1.66 4.18 -12.46
CA ASN A 194 0.75 4.22 -13.61
C ASN A 194 0.85 5.56 -14.35
N ILE A 195 0.84 6.69 -13.63
CA ILE A 195 1.01 8.03 -14.21
C ILE A 195 2.36 8.14 -14.94
N LEU A 196 3.43 7.67 -14.30
CA LEU A 196 4.76 7.65 -14.91
C LEU A 196 4.78 6.80 -16.19
N ASN A 197 4.18 5.61 -16.18
CA ASN A 197 4.08 4.75 -17.35
C ASN A 197 3.32 5.40 -18.51
N GLU A 198 2.19 6.06 -18.24
CA GLU A 198 1.42 6.77 -19.26
C GLU A 198 2.24 7.89 -19.90
N ALA A 199 2.93 8.70 -19.10
CA ALA A 199 3.77 9.77 -19.59
C ALA A 199 4.94 9.27 -20.44
N LEU A 200 5.56 8.15 -20.04
CA LEU A 200 6.63 7.52 -20.81
C LEU A 200 6.15 6.91 -22.13
N ASN A 201 4.98 6.25 -22.11
CA ASN A 201 4.38 5.67 -23.32
C ASN A 201 4.00 6.77 -24.32
N SER A 202 3.49 7.88 -23.82
CA SER A 202 3.13 9.06 -24.62
C SER A 202 4.37 9.90 -25.02
N ARG A 203 5.56 9.58 -24.50
CA ARG A 203 6.85 10.24 -24.76
C ARG A 203 6.84 11.74 -24.48
N ILE A 204 6.01 12.16 -23.52
CA ILE A 204 5.82 13.58 -23.15
C ILE A 204 6.73 14.03 -21.98
N LEU A 205 7.37 13.09 -21.28
CA LEU A 205 8.19 13.37 -20.11
C LEU A 205 9.61 13.77 -20.55
N SER A 206 10.14 14.87 -20.03
CA SER A 206 11.53 15.23 -20.24
C SER A 206 12.49 14.25 -19.59
N ARG A 207 13.72 14.16 -20.08
CA ARG A 207 14.75 13.28 -19.51
C ARG A 207 15.03 13.62 -18.05
N ASP A 208 15.12 14.92 -17.74
CA ASP A 208 15.37 15.42 -16.38
C ASP A 208 14.23 15.06 -15.43
N ASN A 209 13.00 15.22 -15.87
CA ASN A 209 11.83 14.86 -15.10
C ASN A 209 11.66 13.35 -14.95
N PHE A 210 12.11 12.55 -15.92
CA PHE A 210 12.18 11.10 -15.75
C PHE A 210 13.22 10.72 -14.68
N THR A 211 14.40 11.31 -14.71
CA THR A 211 15.43 11.12 -13.68
C THR A 211 14.90 11.50 -12.29
N TRP A 212 14.28 12.68 -12.19
CA TRP A 212 13.65 13.15 -10.96
C TRP A 212 12.60 12.15 -10.46
N SER A 213 11.73 11.69 -11.36
CA SER A 213 10.65 10.75 -11.01
C SER A 213 11.18 9.42 -10.45
N LEU A 214 12.23 8.86 -11.08
CA LEU A 214 12.84 7.61 -10.60
C LEU A 214 13.56 7.81 -9.26
N LYS A 215 14.27 8.94 -9.08
CA LYS A 215 14.87 9.29 -7.79
C LYS A 215 13.83 9.36 -6.67
N LYS A 216 12.72 10.07 -6.91
CA LYS A 216 11.64 10.16 -5.91
C LYS A 216 10.96 8.83 -5.65
N LEU A 217 10.71 8.06 -6.70
CA LEU A 217 10.16 6.71 -6.59
C LEU A 217 11.07 5.81 -5.75
N SER A 218 12.38 5.80 -6.00
CA SER A 218 13.34 5.00 -5.23
C SER A 218 13.28 5.37 -3.75
N ILE A 219 13.31 6.65 -3.38
CA ILE A 219 13.29 7.07 -1.98
C ILE A 219 11.99 6.64 -1.29
N VAL A 220 10.82 6.83 -1.93
CA VAL A 220 9.55 6.43 -1.30
C VAL A 220 9.33 4.91 -1.28
N LEU A 221 10.02 4.15 -2.13
CA LEU A 221 10.05 2.70 -2.12
C LEU A 221 10.93 2.12 -1.00
N GLN A 222 11.94 2.86 -0.53
CA GLN A 222 12.95 2.38 0.40
C GLN A 222 12.39 1.71 1.67
N PRO A 223 11.36 2.25 2.35
CA PRO A 223 10.77 1.58 3.51
C PRO A 223 10.07 0.26 3.19
N PHE A 224 9.61 0.08 1.96
CA PHE A 224 8.82 -1.08 1.51
C PHE A 224 9.70 -2.16 0.89
N VAL A 225 10.51 -1.80 -0.10
CA VAL A 225 11.29 -2.70 -0.96
C VAL A 225 12.73 -2.16 -1.12
N PRO A 226 13.55 -2.23 -0.05
CA PRO A 226 14.85 -1.57 -0.01
C PRO A 226 15.83 -2.05 -1.07
N HIS A 227 15.87 -3.35 -1.40
CA HIS A 227 16.83 -3.85 -2.38
C HIS A 227 16.47 -3.35 -3.80
N LEU A 228 15.20 -3.43 -4.19
CA LEU A 228 14.75 -2.91 -5.48
C LEU A 228 14.92 -1.40 -5.60
N SER A 229 14.71 -0.68 -4.50
CA SER A 229 14.94 0.76 -4.42
C SER A 229 16.39 1.11 -4.73
N GLU A 230 17.36 0.41 -4.12
CA GLU A 230 18.80 0.60 -4.38
C GLU A 230 19.17 0.23 -5.82
N GLU A 231 18.59 -0.85 -6.37
CA GLU A 231 18.83 -1.26 -7.76
C GLU A 231 18.32 -0.20 -8.76
N ILE A 232 17.14 0.37 -8.54
CA ILE A 232 16.65 1.47 -9.38
C ILE A 232 17.57 2.69 -9.26
N TRP A 233 17.96 3.04 -8.03
CA TRP A 233 18.84 4.17 -7.74
C TRP A 233 20.19 4.05 -8.43
N SER A 234 20.84 2.90 -8.32
CA SER A 234 22.09 2.60 -9.03
C SER A 234 21.89 2.58 -10.55
N GLY A 235 20.78 1.99 -11.03
CA GLY A 235 20.45 1.85 -12.45
C GLY A 235 20.27 3.17 -13.20
N ILE A 236 19.96 4.27 -12.48
CA ILE A 236 19.90 5.63 -13.05
C ILE A 236 21.23 6.39 -12.96
N GLY A 237 22.31 5.70 -12.56
CA GLY A 237 23.67 6.27 -12.52
C GLY A 237 24.01 7.05 -11.25
N SER A 238 23.37 6.74 -10.13
CA SER A 238 23.72 7.35 -8.84
C SER A 238 24.84 6.55 -8.16
N ASP A 239 25.88 7.23 -7.68
CA ASP A 239 27.04 6.63 -7.01
C ASP A 239 26.88 6.52 -5.48
N THR A 240 25.77 7.02 -4.94
CA THR A 240 25.41 6.96 -3.51
C THR A 240 24.40 5.86 -3.25
N LEU A 241 24.15 5.56 -1.98
CA LEU A 241 23.04 4.69 -1.58
C LEU A 241 21.75 5.51 -1.43
N CYS A 242 20.64 5.01 -1.93
CA CYS A 242 19.33 5.63 -1.83
C CYS A 242 18.90 5.84 -0.35
N ILE A 243 19.25 4.90 0.53
CA ILE A 243 18.92 4.98 1.96
C ILE A 243 19.57 6.21 2.66
N ASN A 244 20.63 6.76 2.11
CA ASN A 244 21.29 7.94 2.67
C ASN A 244 20.68 9.27 2.21
N GLU A 245 19.72 9.21 1.29
CA GLU A 245 19.07 10.41 0.77
C GLU A 245 18.02 10.94 1.75
N SER A 246 17.86 12.25 1.76
CA SER A 246 16.81 12.88 2.56
C SER A 246 15.42 12.52 2.05
N TRP A 247 14.49 12.31 2.97
CA TRP A 247 13.10 12.07 2.60
C TRP A 247 12.52 13.25 1.81
N PRO A 248 11.78 13.00 0.71
CA PRO A 248 11.33 14.07 -0.17
C PRO A 248 10.19 14.89 0.43
N GLU A 249 10.33 16.21 0.37
CA GLU A 249 9.27 17.18 0.64
C GLU A 249 8.99 17.95 -0.66
N GLU A 250 7.83 17.69 -1.28
CA GLU A 250 7.53 18.27 -2.58
C GLU A 250 6.58 19.46 -2.46
N LYS A 251 7.01 20.59 -3.04
CA LYS A 251 6.15 21.78 -3.17
C LYS A 251 5.26 21.62 -4.40
N ILE A 252 3.95 21.62 -4.18
CA ILE A 252 2.94 21.50 -5.24
C ILE A 252 2.62 22.91 -5.77
N ASP A 253 2.60 23.07 -7.08
CA ASP A 253 2.01 24.27 -7.68
C ASP A 253 0.49 24.20 -7.46
N LYS A 254 -0.04 25.15 -6.67
CA LYS A 254 -1.48 25.22 -6.33
C LYS A 254 -2.42 25.34 -7.54
N ARG A 255 -1.86 25.42 -8.75
CA ARG A 255 -2.62 25.42 -10.01
C ARG A 255 -2.84 24.03 -10.60
N ALA A 256 -2.31 22.98 -9.99
CA ALA A 256 -2.57 21.61 -10.43
C ALA A 256 -4.07 21.29 -10.32
N LYS A 257 -4.69 20.95 -11.44
CA LYS A 257 -6.11 20.60 -11.53
C LYS A 257 -6.27 19.10 -11.57
N VAL A 258 -7.21 18.57 -10.80
CA VAL A 258 -7.60 17.16 -10.82
C VAL A 258 -8.94 16.99 -11.52
N LYS A 259 -9.06 15.92 -12.33
CA LYS A 259 -10.32 15.54 -12.96
C LYS A 259 -11.12 14.66 -12.01
N ILE A 260 -12.30 15.12 -11.61
CA ILE A 260 -13.25 14.35 -10.82
C ILE A 260 -14.47 13.96 -11.62
N ALA A 261 -14.89 12.69 -11.49
CA ALA A 261 -16.12 12.22 -12.09
C ALA A 261 -17.32 12.56 -11.19
N ILE A 262 -18.33 13.20 -11.75
CA ILE A 262 -19.60 13.46 -11.05
C ILE A 262 -20.58 12.36 -11.41
N GLN A 263 -21.08 11.67 -10.40
CA GLN A 263 -22.06 10.61 -10.53
C GLN A 263 -23.39 10.98 -9.88
N ILE A 264 -24.46 10.48 -10.45
CA ILE A 264 -25.80 10.50 -9.86
C ILE A 264 -26.27 9.05 -9.77
N ASN A 265 -26.57 8.58 -8.56
CA ASN A 265 -26.93 7.19 -8.28
C ASN A 265 -25.93 6.19 -8.91
N GLY A 266 -24.61 6.47 -8.80
CA GLY A 266 -23.53 5.63 -9.30
C GLY A 266 -23.25 5.72 -10.82
N LYS A 267 -24.04 6.48 -11.59
CA LYS A 267 -23.81 6.68 -13.04
C LYS A 267 -23.11 8.00 -13.29
N THR A 268 -21.96 7.98 -13.93
CA THR A 268 -21.19 9.18 -14.31
C THR A 268 -22.01 10.05 -15.26
N LYS A 269 -22.13 11.32 -14.91
CA LYS A 269 -22.86 12.34 -15.69
C LYS A 269 -21.95 13.37 -16.31
N GLU A 270 -20.85 13.68 -15.63
CA GLU A 270 -19.88 14.68 -16.06
C GLU A 270 -18.50 14.42 -15.45
N VAL A 271 -17.47 14.99 -16.05
CA VAL A 271 -16.12 15.08 -15.49
C VAL A 271 -15.76 16.55 -15.47
N ILE A 272 -15.37 17.06 -14.29
CA ILE A 272 -14.92 18.46 -14.15
C ILE A 272 -13.47 18.49 -13.66
N GLU A 273 -12.77 19.55 -14.03
CA GLU A 273 -11.45 19.86 -13.49
C GLU A 273 -11.61 20.82 -12.31
N ILE A 274 -11.01 20.44 -11.19
CA ILE A 274 -10.99 21.28 -9.99
C ILE A 274 -9.55 21.43 -9.50
N ASP A 275 -9.28 22.51 -8.78
CA ASP A 275 -8.04 22.63 -8.02
C ASP A 275 -8.04 21.60 -6.87
N GLU A 276 -6.99 20.79 -6.75
CA GLU A 276 -6.92 19.75 -5.72
C GLU A 276 -6.87 20.32 -4.30
N SER A 277 -6.46 21.57 -4.14
CA SER A 277 -6.43 22.26 -2.85
C SER A 277 -7.83 22.60 -2.30
N ILE A 278 -8.88 22.44 -3.12
CA ILE A 278 -10.26 22.74 -2.72
C ILE A 278 -10.73 21.73 -1.69
N LYS A 279 -11.16 22.22 -0.54
CA LYS A 279 -11.75 21.38 0.52
C LYS A 279 -13.05 20.73 0.05
N LYS A 280 -13.43 19.63 0.70
CA LYS A 280 -14.64 18.84 0.40
C LYS A 280 -15.89 19.69 0.20
N GLU A 281 -16.10 20.66 1.07
CA GLU A 281 -17.27 21.56 1.00
C GLU A 281 -17.27 22.35 -0.31
N GLY A 282 -16.13 22.94 -0.68
CA GLY A 282 -15.99 23.69 -1.93
C GLY A 282 -16.19 22.83 -3.18
N VAL A 283 -15.72 21.57 -3.16
CA VAL A 283 -15.96 20.62 -4.26
C VAL A 283 -17.45 20.31 -4.40
N LEU A 284 -18.13 20.05 -3.28
CA LEU A 284 -19.56 19.75 -3.28
C LEU A 284 -20.39 20.95 -3.78
N ASP A 285 -19.99 22.17 -3.42
CA ASP A 285 -20.65 23.40 -3.89
C ASP A 285 -20.44 23.59 -5.39
N LEU A 286 -19.23 23.37 -5.92
CA LEU A 286 -18.96 23.43 -7.35
C LEU A 286 -19.80 22.40 -8.12
N VAL A 287 -19.89 21.16 -7.62
CA VAL A 287 -20.68 20.10 -8.24
C VAL A 287 -22.16 20.43 -8.23
N LYS A 288 -22.71 20.92 -7.12
CA LYS A 288 -24.13 21.32 -7.00
C LYS A 288 -24.46 22.50 -7.89
N ASN A 289 -23.50 23.40 -8.12
CA ASN A 289 -23.68 24.60 -8.97
C ASN A 289 -23.45 24.33 -10.45
N ASN A 290 -22.95 23.14 -10.82
CA ASN A 290 -22.80 22.76 -12.21
C ASN A 290 -24.17 22.65 -12.91
N GLU A 291 -24.34 23.37 -14.02
CA GLU A 291 -25.60 23.46 -14.77
C GLU A 291 -26.18 22.11 -15.18
N LYS A 292 -25.33 21.20 -15.65
CA LYS A 292 -25.76 19.88 -16.10
C LYS A 292 -26.22 19.01 -14.92
N ILE A 293 -25.56 19.14 -13.78
CA ILE A 293 -25.92 18.43 -12.57
C ILE A 293 -27.20 19.00 -11.99
N LYS A 294 -27.35 20.33 -11.91
CA LYS A 294 -28.60 20.99 -11.49
C LYS A 294 -29.82 20.49 -12.26
N ARG A 295 -29.70 20.38 -13.59
CA ARG A 295 -30.79 19.84 -14.44
C ARG A 295 -31.14 18.40 -14.10
N ASN A 296 -30.17 17.59 -13.76
CA ASN A 296 -30.38 16.18 -13.45
C ASN A 296 -30.93 15.88 -12.05
N ILE A 297 -30.85 16.87 -11.13
CA ILE A 297 -31.33 16.75 -9.74
C ILE A 297 -32.52 17.67 -9.41
N LYS A 298 -32.97 18.49 -10.36
CA LYS A 298 -33.96 19.58 -10.15
C LYS A 298 -35.23 19.12 -9.43
N ASP A 299 -35.76 17.95 -9.77
CA ASP A 299 -37.01 17.43 -9.21
C ASP A 299 -36.78 16.21 -8.28
N LYS A 300 -35.58 16.09 -7.73
CA LYS A 300 -35.17 14.95 -6.92
C LYS A 300 -34.71 15.40 -5.54
N LYS A 301 -35.05 14.61 -4.53
CA LYS A 301 -34.56 14.83 -3.16
C LYS A 301 -33.16 14.27 -3.02
N LEU A 302 -32.17 15.10 -2.68
CA LEU A 302 -30.81 14.68 -2.36
C LEU A 302 -30.83 13.93 -1.02
N ILE A 303 -30.41 12.66 -1.04
CA ILE A 303 -30.40 11.78 0.14
C ILE A 303 -29.01 11.73 0.78
N ARG A 304 -27.95 11.61 -0.06
CA ARG A 304 -26.58 11.45 0.41
C ARG A 304 -25.58 11.99 -0.59
N GLU A 305 -24.47 12.55 -0.06
CA GLU A 305 -23.33 13.02 -0.82
C GLU A 305 -22.11 12.17 -0.45
N ILE A 306 -21.51 11.55 -1.43
CA ILE A 306 -20.31 10.72 -1.27
C ILE A 306 -19.20 11.40 -2.06
N TYR A 307 -18.13 11.79 -1.37
CA TYR A 307 -16.95 12.38 -2.00
C TYR A 307 -15.74 11.49 -1.73
N VAL A 308 -15.09 11.06 -2.81
CA VAL A 308 -13.77 10.41 -2.78
C VAL A 308 -12.79 11.42 -3.33
N GLN A 309 -11.87 11.87 -2.48
CA GLN A 309 -10.94 12.96 -2.77
C GLN A 309 -10.18 12.72 -4.08
N GLY A 310 -10.21 13.74 -4.97
CA GLY A 310 -9.52 13.72 -6.24
C GLY A 310 -10.04 12.72 -7.29
N LYS A 311 -11.16 12.01 -7.02
CA LYS A 311 -11.67 10.95 -7.91
C LYS A 311 -13.13 11.13 -8.30
N ILE A 312 -14.03 11.12 -7.34
CA ILE A 312 -15.48 11.01 -7.59
C ILE A 312 -16.29 11.82 -6.59
N VAL A 313 -17.33 12.48 -7.09
CA VAL A 313 -18.48 12.92 -6.29
C VAL A 313 -19.70 12.14 -6.75
N ASN A 314 -20.36 11.41 -5.86
CA ASN A 314 -21.60 10.71 -6.15
C ASN A 314 -22.77 11.31 -5.33
N LEU A 315 -23.74 11.89 -6.04
CA LEU A 315 -24.98 12.41 -5.47
C LEU A 315 -26.04 11.30 -5.52
N VAL A 316 -26.48 10.84 -4.35
CA VAL A 316 -27.58 9.87 -4.26
C VAL A 316 -28.87 10.65 -4.12
N VAL A 317 -29.76 10.50 -5.09
CA VAL A 317 -31.04 11.20 -5.19
C VAL A 317 -32.20 10.21 -5.34
N LYS A 318 -33.39 10.62 -4.84
CA LYS A 318 -34.65 9.88 -4.97
C LYS A 318 -35.70 10.78 -5.63
#